data_df0f9c132137fda4a6dbad08ca2f58f8
#
_entry.id   df0f9c132137fda4a6dbad08ca2f58f8
#
_cell.length_a   1.000
_cell.length_b   1.000
_cell.length_c   1.000
_cell.angle_alpha   90.00
_cell.angle_beta   90.00
_cell.angle_gamma   90.00
#
_symmetry.space_group_name_H-M   'P 1'
#
loop_
_entity.id
_entity.type
_entity.pdbx_description
1 polymer ?
#
loop_
_entity_poly.entity_id
_entity_poly.type
_entity_poly.pdbx_seq_one_letter_code
_entity_poly.pdbx_strand_id
1 'polypeptide(L)'
;SVSGVYSRGIHYLADMHTYSYLVTPNLNSFDVPLEKRAVQRDLDKALLFCEELDVQKTFSDISLKVLIDGAWYGYLRYNGKAYVFEELPINYCRSRYKVDGKPVVEFNVKYFDDAIVRPELRQEVLMTYPKEIVEGYIAYKNGQLPVDRTDMSGYWIRLSIQDAWKFSLRTDDQPFFISSVPKVIDFDDIREINKRKKEQQLQKLLIQKVPLNKDGEFIFDMEEAKALHQNAIQMLGNAINIDVLTTFTDNDLLEVSEEKNNQNEFDKWEKQVYNDMG
;
A
#
# COMPACT_ATOMS: atom_id res chain seq x y z
N SER A 1 -6.25 -0.76 -5.64
CA SER A 1 -6.72 -1.24 -4.33
C SER A 1 -5.71 -2.25 -3.83
N VAL A 2 -5.22 -2.07 -2.63
CA VAL A 2 -4.30 -3.04 -2.01
C VAL A 2 -5.10 -4.30 -1.68
N SER A 3 -4.57 -5.48 -2.04
CA SER A 3 -5.19 -6.77 -1.68
C SER A 3 -5.53 -6.82 -0.20
N GLY A 4 -6.75 -7.28 0.14
CA GLY A 4 -7.17 -7.40 1.53
C GLY A 4 -6.33 -8.38 2.35
N VAL A 5 -5.68 -9.36 1.71
CA VAL A 5 -4.76 -10.31 2.34
C VAL A 5 -3.46 -9.62 2.69
N TYR A 6 -2.87 -8.91 1.73
CA TYR A 6 -1.62 -8.17 1.92
C TYR A 6 -1.76 -7.09 3.01
N SER A 7 -2.83 -6.30 2.95
CA SER A 7 -3.12 -5.27 3.95
C SER A 7 -3.25 -5.84 5.36
N ARG A 8 -3.98 -6.95 5.52
CA ARG A 8 -4.13 -7.62 6.83
C ARG A 8 -2.80 -8.14 7.37
N GLY A 9 -1.96 -8.73 6.52
CA GLY A 9 -0.65 -9.22 6.92
C GLY A 9 0.26 -8.10 7.44
N ILE A 10 0.31 -6.98 6.73
CA ILE A 10 1.11 -5.81 7.14
C ILE A 10 0.60 -5.25 8.48
N HIS A 11 -0.71 -5.02 8.61
CA HIS A 11 -1.27 -4.50 9.87
C HIS A 11 -1.06 -5.46 11.03
N TYR A 12 -1.23 -6.77 10.80
CA TYR A 12 -0.96 -7.77 11.83
C TYR A 12 0.47 -7.69 12.35
N LEU A 13 1.46 -7.58 11.45
CA LEU A 13 2.87 -7.44 11.87
C LEU A 13 3.17 -6.10 12.54
N ALA A 14 2.59 -5.01 12.05
CA ALA A 14 2.74 -3.70 12.68
C ALA A 14 2.18 -3.69 14.11
N ASP A 15 1.03 -4.34 14.31
CA ASP A 15 0.32 -4.40 15.59
C ASP A 15 0.93 -5.43 16.57
N MET A 16 1.77 -6.35 16.10
CA MET A 16 2.47 -7.31 16.98
C MET A 16 3.39 -6.64 17.99
N HIS A 17 3.91 -5.47 17.67
CA HIS A 17 4.84 -4.74 18.51
C HIS A 17 4.10 -3.66 19.33
N THR A 18 4.11 -3.79 20.64
CA THR A 18 3.47 -2.82 21.55
C THR A 18 4.30 -1.57 21.77
N TYR A 19 5.56 -1.56 21.33
CA TYR A 19 6.53 -0.47 21.52
C TYR A 19 6.55 0.11 22.94
N SER A 20 6.38 -0.78 23.95
CA SER A 20 6.55 -0.38 25.34
C SER A 20 8.01 0.02 25.59
N TYR A 21 8.21 1.09 26.33
CA TYR A 21 9.55 1.60 26.62
C TYR A 21 9.80 1.70 28.13
N LEU A 22 11.06 1.59 28.49
CA LEU A 22 11.53 1.80 29.86
C LEU A 22 12.68 2.82 29.83
N VAL A 23 12.54 3.90 30.58
CA VAL A 23 13.59 4.90 30.72
C VAL A 23 14.42 4.56 31.95
N THR A 24 15.69 4.29 31.75
CA THR A 24 16.63 3.99 32.87
C THR A 24 17.84 4.89 32.79
N PRO A 25 18.36 5.35 33.97
CA PRO A 25 19.57 6.14 33.98
C PRO A 25 20.76 5.28 33.51
N ASN A 26 21.63 5.84 32.67
CA ASN A 26 22.88 5.17 32.27
C ASN A 26 23.90 5.34 33.41
N LEU A 27 24.04 4.31 34.23
CA LEU A 27 24.95 4.29 35.39
C LEU A 27 26.39 3.86 35.03
N ASN A 28 26.73 3.71 33.77
CA ASN A 28 28.04 3.22 33.33
C ASN A 28 29.19 4.24 33.46
N SER A 29 28.91 5.49 33.81
CA SER A 29 29.92 6.49 34.12
C SER A 29 30.15 6.55 35.63
N PHE A 30 30.80 5.54 36.18
CA PHE A 30 30.97 5.33 37.61
C PHE A 30 31.91 6.31 38.33
N ASP A 31 32.52 7.26 37.64
CA ASP A 31 33.53 8.15 38.20
C ASP A 31 32.99 9.47 38.79
N VAL A 32 31.70 9.73 38.70
CA VAL A 32 31.09 10.93 39.27
C VAL A 32 30.04 10.55 40.30
N PRO A 33 30.14 11.04 41.57
CA PRO A 33 29.07 10.84 42.52
C PRO A 33 27.80 11.51 42.00
N LEU A 34 26.87 10.71 41.47
CA LEU A 34 25.61 11.15 40.93
C LEU A 34 24.76 11.68 42.10
N GLU A 35 24.55 12.98 42.14
CA GLU A 35 23.56 13.55 43.05
C GLU A 35 22.18 12.97 42.71
N LYS A 36 21.62 12.23 43.65
CA LYS A 36 20.35 11.54 43.49
C LYS A 36 19.24 12.45 42.94
N ARG A 37 19.26 13.74 43.30
CA ARG A 37 18.31 14.74 42.79
C ARG A 37 18.52 15.13 41.32
N ALA A 38 19.77 15.21 40.88
CA ALA A 38 20.08 15.51 39.47
C ALA A 38 19.65 14.38 38.56
N VAL A 39 19.94 13.12 38.93
CA VAL A 39 19.49 11.93 38.17
C VAL A 39 17.98 11.87 38.09
N GLN A 40 17.28 12.10 39.21
CA GLN A 40 15.81 12.09 39.20
C GLN A 40 15.24 13.17 38.26
N ARG A 41 15.75 14.38 38.32
CA ARG A 41 15.32 15.48 37.43
C ARG A 41 15.54 15.17 35.96
N ASP A 42 16.65 14.53 35.61
CA ASP A 42 16.96 14.20 34.22
C ASP A 42 16.13 12.99 33.75
N LEU A 43 15.81 12.05 34.63
CA LEU A 43 14.87 10.97 34.38
C LEU A 43 13.45 11.52 34.12
N ASP A 44 12.99 12.47 34.96
CA ASP A 44 11.67 13.09 34.78
C ASP A 44 11.56 13.83 33.44
N LYS A 45 12.64 14.53 33.02
CA LYS A 45 12.69 15.15 31.68
C LYS A 45 12.64 14.14 30.54
N ALA A 46 13.37 13.04 30.70
CA ALA A 46 13.37 11.98 29.67
C ALA A 46 12.00 11.32 29.56
N LEU A 47 11.33 11.08 30.68
CA LEU A 47 9.96 10.56 30.70
C LEU A 47 8.98 11.53 30.02
N LEU A 48 9.05 12.81 30.38
CA LEU A 48 8.23 13.86 29.76
C LEU A 48 8.45 13.94 28.26
N PHE A 49 9.71 13.85 27.78
CA PHE A 49 10.04 13.79 26.37
C PHE A 49 9.37 12.59 25.67
N CYS A 50 9.42 11.41 26.29
CA CYS A 50 8.80 10.21 25.74
C CYS A 50 7.26 10.31 25.71
N GLU A 51 6.66 10.94 26.71
CA GLU A 51 5.21 11.21 26.76
C GLU A 51 4.79 12.22 25.69
N GLU A 52 5.51 13.35 25.57
CA GLU A 52 5.24 14.38 24.56
C GLU A 52 5.35 13.83 23.13
N LEU A 53 6.32 12.95 22.91
CA LEU A 53 6.52 12.30 21.59
C LEU A 53 5.47 11.23 21.29
N ASP A 54 4.73 10.76 22.30
CA ASP A 54 3.84 9.59 22.20
C ASP A 54 4.57 8.39 21.53
N VAL A 55 5.63 7.97 22.22
CA VAL A 55 6.59 6.98 21.66
C VAL A 55 5.89 5.76 21.12
N GLN A 56 4.89 5.22 21.81
CA GLN A 56 4.18 4.01 21.38
C GLN A 56 3.49 4.19 20.02
N LYS A 57 2.69 5.25 19.90
CA LYS A 57 1.96 5.57 18.67
C LYS A 57 2.92 5.94 17.54
N THR A 58 3.87 6.81 17.82
CA THR A 58 4.85 7.27 16.82
C THR A 58 5.63 6.11 16.22
N PHE A 59 6.13 5.16 17.04
CA PHE A 59 6.86 4.01 16.52
C PHE A 59 5.95 2.96 15.88
N SER A 60 4.70 2.83 16.28
CA SER A 60 3.72 1.99 15.59
C SER A 60 3.45 2.52 14.18
N ASP A 61 3.23 3.83 14.03
CA ASP A 61 3.03 4.48 12.73
C ASP A 61 4.27 4.37 11.83
N ILE A 62 5.47 4.58 12.39
CA ILE A 62 6.74 4.39 11.68
C ILE A 62 6.89 2.94 11.21
N SER A 63 6.62 1.96 12.08
CA SER A 63 6.72 0.54 11.75
C SER A 63 5.80 0.17 10.59
N LEU A 64 4.56 0.60 10.63
CA LEU A 64 3.60 0.36 9.54
C LEU A 64 4.14 0.91 8.20
N LYS A 65 4.68 2.12 8.20
CA LYS A 65 5.24 2.74 6.99
C LYS A 65 6.50 2.04 6.51
N VAL A 66 7.39 1.63 7.42
CA VAL A 66 8.58 0.86 7.05
C VAL A 66 8.21 -0.50 6.44
N LEU A 67 7.16 -1.15 6.90
CA LEU A 67 6.67 -2.39 6.32
C LEU A 67 6.10 -2.18 4.90
N ILE A 68 5.42 -1.05 4.67
CA ILE A 68 4.79 -0.71 3.39
C ILE A 68 5.83 -0.21 2.38
N ASP A 69 6.66 0.75 2.78
CA ASP A 69 7.52 1.52 1.89
C ASP A 69 8.99 1.04 1.89
N GLY A 70 9.37 0.18 2.87
CA GLY A 70 10.73 -0.35 3.05
C GLY A 70 11.62 0.51 3.94
N ALA A 71 11.44 1.81 3.92
CA ALA A 71 12.14 2.77 4.77
C ALA A 71 11.21 3.91 5.19
N TRP A 72 11.56 4.56 6.28
CA TRP A 72 10.93 5.77 6.73
C TRP A 72 12.01 6.81 7.05
N TYR A 73 11.76 8.06 6.67
CA TYR A 73 12.63 9.19 6.94
C TYR A 73 11.88 10.23 7.73
N GLY A 74 12.49 10.80 8.74
CA GLY A 74 11.90 11.84 9.56
C GLY A 74 12.90 12.78 10.16
N TYR A 75 12.39 13.90 10.66
CA TYR A 75 13.15 14.94 11.31
C TYR A 75 12.54 15.20 12.69
N LEU A 76 13.32 15.02 13.73
CA LEU A 76 12.92 15.32 15.13
C LEU A 76 13.10 16.80 15.39
N ARG A 77 12.04 17.49 15.74
CA ARG A 77 12.10 18.90 16.11
C ARG A 77 11.19 19.25 17.29
N TYR A 78 11.54 20.34 17.94
CA TYR A 78 10.67 20.95 18.93
C TYR A 78 9.84 22.06 18.29
N ASN A 79 8.51 21.96 18.33
CA ASN A 79 7.61 22.91 17.70
C ASN A 79 7.19 24.09 18.61
N GLY A 80 7.86 24.27 19.74
CA GLY A 80 7.54 25.27 20.77
C GLY A 80 6.60 24.76 21.87
N LYS A 81 6.02 23.55 21.71
CA LYS A 81 5.14 22.92 22.69
C LYS A 81 5.58 21.51 23.06
N ALA A 82 5.94 20.72 22.04
CA ALA A 82 6.32 19.34 22.18
C ALA A 82 7.37 18.95 21.14
N TYR A 83 8.04 17.84 21.38
CA TYR A 83 8.87 17.18 20.37
C TYR A 83 7.99 16.39 19.42
N VAL A 84 8.26 16.51 18.13
CA VAL A 84 7.53 15.81 17.07
C VAL A 84 8.51 15.24 16.06
N PHE A 85 8.22 14.03 15.57
CA PHE A 85 8.84 13.51 14.36
C PHE A 85 8.03 13.99 13.15
N GLU A 86 8.65 14.84 12.35
CA GLU A 86 8.08 15.25 11.08
C GLU A 86 8.53 14.27 10.00
N GLU A 87 7.57 13.64 9.35
CA GLU A 87 7.85 12.72 8.26
C GLU A 87 8.34 13.46 7.03
N LEU A 88 9.40 12.94 6.44
CA LEU A 88 9.93 13.44 5.17
C LEU A 88 9.48 12.52 4.02
N PRO A 89 9.12 13.06 2.85
CA PRO A 89 8.67 12.27 1.71
C PRO A 89 9.78 11.33 1.22
N ILE A 90 9.52 10.03 1.31
CA ILE A 90 10.50 8.96 1.02
C ILE A 90 11.14 9.10 -0.38
N ASN A 91 10.37 9.48 -1.39
CA ASN A 91 10.85 9.63 -2.76
C ASN A 91 11.84 10.79 -2.94
N TYR A 92 11.93 11.66 -1.94
CA TYR A 92 12.84 12.81 -1.92
C TYR A 92 13.89 12.70 -0.82
N CYS A 93 14.02 11.52 -0.21
CA CYS A 93 15.04 11.22 0.78
C CYS A 93 15.97 10.13 0.29
N ARG A 94 17.24 10.16 0.72
CA ARG A 94 18.18 9.08 0.53
C ARG A 94 19.21 9.04 1.65
N SER A 95 19.85 7.88 1.82
CA SER A 95 20.96 7.73 2.75
C SER A 95 22.01 6.84 2.12
N ARG A 96 23.13 7.43 1.71
CA ARG A 96 24.19 6.73 0.97
C ARG A 96 25.32 6.20 1.86
N TYR A 97 25.48 6.77 3.04
CA TYR A 97 26.56 6.44 3.96
C TYR A 97 26.15 6.66 5.41
N LYS A 98 26.99 6.13 6.30
CA LYS A 98 26.82 6.28 7.75
C LYS A 98 28.00 7.07 8.32
N VAL A 99 27.76 7.84 9.36
CA VAL A 99 28.77 8.52 10.16
C VAL A 99 28.54 8.09 11.61
N ASP A 100 29.56 7.58 12.26
CA ASP A 100 29.49 7.03 13.63
C ASP A 100 28.34 6.02 13.83
N GLY A 101 28.11 5.18 12.81
CA GLY A 101 27.07 4.17 12.80
C GLY A 101 25.66 4.66 12.47
N LYS A 102 25.43 6.00 12.44
CA LYS A 102 24.14 6.59 12.10
C LYS A 102 24.04 6.89 10.61
N PRO A 103 22.90 6.55 9.95
CA PRO A 103 22.67 6.90 8.56
C PRO A 103 22.59 8.41 8.39
N VAL A 104 23.27 8.92 7.37
CA VAL A 104 23.18 10.32 6.99
C VAL A 104 22.01 10.50 6.03
N VAL A 105 21.04 11.30 6.41
CA VAL A 105 19.87 11.60 5.58
C VAL A 105 20.18 12.79 4.67
N GLU A 106 19.95 12.61 3.39
CA GLU A 106 19.98 13.67 2.38
C GLU A 106 18.56 13.90 1.87
N PHE A 107 18.17 15.16 1.77
CA PHE A 107 16.84 15.56 1.31
C PHE A 107 16.94 16.34 -0.02
N ASN A 108 16.08 15.99 -0.95
CA ASN A 108 15.95 16.65 -2.24
C ASN A 108 14.99 17.83 -2.13
N VAL A 109 15.54 19.04 -2.09
CA VAL A 109 14.76 20.28 -1.94
C VAL A 109 13.89 20.61 -3.16
N LYS A 110 14.11 19.95 -4.30
CA LYS A 110 13.25 20.07 -5.47
C LYS A 110 11.82 19.57 -5.22
N TYR A 111 11.61 18.81 -4.14
CA TYR A 111 10.29 18.42 -3.65
C TYR A 111 9.29 19.58 -3.63
N PHE A 112 9.70 20.75 -3.17
CA PHE A 112 8.83 21.92 -3.10
C PHE A 112 8.40 22.44 -4.48
N ASP A 113 9.18 22.20 -5.52
CA ASP A 113 8.82 22.56 -6.88
C ASP A 113 7.96 21.49 -7.56
N ASP A 114 8.30 20.22 -7.34
CA ASP A 114 7.67 19.07 -8.00
C ASP A 114 6.30 18.71 -7.38
N ALA A 115 6.23 18.68 -6.06
CA ALA A 115 5.02 18.25 -5.33
C ALA A 115 4.02 19.38 -5.09
N ILE A 116 4.48 20.65 -5.03
CA ILE A 116 3.63 21.78 -4.69
C ILE A 116 3.51 22.72 -5.90
N VAL A 117 2.49 22.44 -6.72
CA VAL A 117 2.26 23.17 -7.99
C VAL A 117 1.90 24.64 -7.76
N ARG A 118 1.17 24.96 -6.65
CA ARG A 118 0.75 26.33 -6.36
C ARG A 118 1.82 27.11 -5.59
N PRO A 119 2.37 28.22 -6.17
CA PRO A 119 3.45 28.96 -5.52
C PRO A 119 3.10 29.52 -4.15
N GLU A 120 1.85 29.93 -3.94
CA GLU A 120 1.33 30.50 -2.68
C GLU A 120 1.38 29.44 -1.55
N LEU A 121 0.87 28.24 -1.81
CA LEU A 121 0.92 27.12 -0.87
C LEU A 121 2.35 26.65 -0.60
N ARG A 122 3.25 26.83 -1.59
CA ARG A 122 4.65 26.43 -1.44
C ARG A 122 5.35 27.18 -0.29
N GLN A 123 5.12 28.46 -0.17
CA GLN A 123 5.71 29.25 0.94
C GLN A 123 5.15 28.83 2.30
N GLU A 124 3.85 28.61 2.38
CA GLU A 124 3.20 28.15 3.62
C GLU A 124 3.74 26.78 4.03
N VAL A 125 3.79 25.83 3.11
CA VAL A 125 4.32 24.49 3.36
C VAL A 125 5.81 24.54 3.71
N LEU A 126 6.61 25.35 3.01
CA LEU A 126 8.03 25.51 3.28
C LEU A 126 8.29 26.00 4.72
N MET A 127 7.45 26.91 5.22
CA MET A 127 7.57 27.42 6.59
C MET A 127 7.23 26.38 7.67
N THR A 128 6.57 25.29 7.31
CA THR A 128 6.32 24.18 8.24
C THR A 128 7.54 23.27 8.41
N TYR A 129 8.47 23.28 7.46
CA TYR A 129 9.67 22.45 7.49
C TYR A 129 10.77 23.01 8.40
N PRO A 130 11.71 22.16 8.84
CA PRO A 130 12.89 22.60 9.60
C PRO A 130 13.67 23.68 8.88
N LYS A 131 14.25 24.59 9.67
CA LYS A 131 15.01 25.74 9.16
C LYS A 131 16.13 25.33 8.19
N GLU A 132 16.80 24.24 8.45
CA GLU A 132 17.84 23.64 7.60
C GLU A 132 17.33 23.34 6.18
N ILE A 133 16.10 22.79 6.08
CA ILE A 133 15.45 22.50 4.79
C ILE A 133 15.06 23.79 4.07
N VAL A 134 14.53 24.76 4.81
CA VAL A 134 14.18 26.09 4.27
C VAL A 134 15.40 26.81 3.69
N GLU A 135 16.49 26.85 4.44
CA GLU A 135 17.76 27.45 4.01
C GLU A 135 18.32 26.72 2.80
N GLY A 136 18.26 25.38 2.79
CA GLY A 136 18.66 24.56 1.67
C GLY A 136 17.87 24.85 0.41
N TYR A 137 16.54 25.01 0.52
CA TYR A 137 15.70 25.36 -0.65
C TYR A 137 16.04 26.77 -1.19
N ILE A 138 16.27 27.75 -0.30
CA ILE A 138 16.68 29.10 -0.70
C ILE A 138 18.04 29.05 -1.42
N ALA A 139 19.02 28.30 -0.90
CA ALA A 139 20.32 28.10 -1.53
C ALA A 139 20.19 27.42 -2.90
N TYR A 140 19.29 26.45 -3.05
CA TYR A 140 18.97 25.81 -4.32
C TYR A 140 18.45 26.83 -5.34
N LYS A 141 17.48 27.66 -4.96
CA LYS A 141 16.92 28.70 -5.85
C LYS A 141 17.96 29.74 -6.28
N ASN A 142 18.94 30.00 -5.44
CA ASN A 142 20.03 30.92 -5.73
C ASN A 142 21.21 30.26 -6.49
N GLY A 143 21.12 28.96 -6.82
CA GLY A 143 22.19 28.22 -7.49
C GLY A 143 23.46 28.04 -6.64
N GLN A 144 23.33 28.09 -5.31
CA GLN A 144 24.44 28.02 -4.36
C GLN A 144 24.73 26.59 -3.86
N LEU A 145 23.85 25.62 -4.15
CA LEU A 145 24.09 24.24 -3.74
C LEU A 145 25.18 23.58 -4.59
N PRO A 146 26.08 22.81 -3.97
CA PRO A 146 27.09 22.05 -4.71
C PRO A 146 26.44 20.99 -5.58
N VAL A 147 26.96 20.82 -6.81
CA VAL A 147 26.52 19.75 -7.69
C VAL A 147 27.05 18.42 -7.18
N ASP A 148 26.16 17.46 -6.96
CA ASP A 148 26.50 16.09 -6.61
C ASP A 148 27.14 15.43 -7.84
N ARG A 149 28.39 14.96 -7.69
CA ARG A 149 29.14 14.35 -8.79
C ARG A 149 28.58 12.99 -9.23
N THR A 150 27.74 12.37 -8.41
CA THR A 150 27.22 11.02 -8.69
C THR A 150 26.04 11.08 -9.67
N ASP A 151 25.13 12.03 -9.47
CA ASP A 151 23.92 12.19 -10.29
C ASP A 151 23.87 13.53 -11.03
N MET A 152 24.95 14.32 -10.96
CA MET A 152 25.08 15.64 -11.57
C MET A 152 23.94 16.60 -11.17
N SER A 153 23.36 16.39 -9.99
CA SER A 153 22.27 17.20 -9.46
C SER A 153 22.75 18.22 -8.43
N GLY A 154 22.11 19.38 -8.39
CA GLY A 154 22.39 20.45 -7.44
C GLY A 154 21.24 20.74 -6.49
N TYR A 155 20.50 19.73 -6.06
CA TYR A 155 19.30 19.89 -5.24
C TYR A 155 19.26 19.00 -3.97
N TRP A 156 20.34 18.30 -3.66
CA TRP A 156 20.45 17.51 -2.44
C TRP A 156 21.10 18.30 -1.31
N ILE A 157 20.47 18.30 -0.16
CA ILE A 157 21.04 18.85 1.06
C ILE A 157 21.25 17.73 2.07
N ARG A 158 22.30 17.84 2.85
CA ARG A 158 22.58 16.95 3.97
C ARG A 158 21.92 17.49 5.20
N LEU A 159 21.10 16.68 5.86
CA LEU A 159 20.43 17.04 7.11
C LEU A 159 21.31 16.74 8.34
N SER A 160 21.00 17.39 9.47
CA SER A 160 21.62 17.16 10.76
C SER A 160 21.56 15.68 11.16
N ILE A 161 22.70 15.08 11.52
CA ILE A 161 22.78 13.68 11.95
C ILE A 161 22.09 13.47 13.30
N GLN A 162 21.91 14.52 14.09
CA GLN A 162 21.26 14.44 15.38
C GLN A 162 19.74 14.43 15.27
N ASP A 163 19.20 15.18 14.32
CA ASP A 163 17.78 15.46 14.20
C ASP A 163 17.10 14.66 13.07
N ALA A 164 17.85 14.31 12.02
CA ALA A 164 17.32 13.52 10.92
C ALA A 164 17.54 12.02 11.15
N TRP A 165 16.47 11.24 10.98
CA TRP A 165 16.43 9.82 11.26
C TRP A 165 15.97 9.04 10.04
N LYS A 166 16.52 7.84 9.90
CA LYS A 166 16.09 6.83 8.94
C LYS A 166 15.82 5.54 9.69
N PHE A 167 14.65 4.97 9.46
CA PHE A 167 14.30 3.63 9.92
C PHE A 167 14.08 2.72 8.72
N SER A 168 14.67 1.54 8.72
CA SER A 168 14.47 0.51 7.72
C SER A 168 14.69 -0.86 8.34
N LEU A 169 13.93 -1.86 7.91
CA LEU A 169 14.12 -3.25 8.35
C LEU A 169 15.19 -3.96 7.53
N ARG A 170 15.35 -3.56 6.28
CA ARG A 170 16.31 -4.15 5.34
C ARG A 170 17.37 -3.15 4.96
N THR A 171 18.54 -3.64 4.61
CA THR A 171 19.68 -2.80 4.19
C THR A 171 19.51 -2.20 2.80
N ASP A 172 18.65 -2.82 1.99
CA ASP A 172 18.33 -2.40 0.61
C ASP A 172 17.11 -1.45 0.53
N ASP A 173 16.54 -1.06 1.69
CA ASP A 173 15.38 -0.18 1.80
C ASP A 173 14.14 -0.66 1.02
N GLN A 174 14.06 -1.96 0.72
CA GLN A 174 12.92 -2.54 0.04
C GLN A 174 11.81 -2.91 1.04
N PRO A 175 10.53 -2.79 0.65
CA PRO A 175 9.42 -3.28 1.45
C PRO A 175 9.61 -4.73 1.86
N PHE A 176 9.24 -5.07 3.11
CA PHE A 176 9.51 -6.39 3.65
C PHE A 176 8.90 -7.51 2.81
N PHE A 177 7.69 -7.30 2.32
CA PHE A 177 6.94 -8.27 1.51
C PHE A 177 7.02 -8.03 0.00
N ILE A 178 8.02 -7.34 -0.51
CA ILE A 178 8.15 -7.03 -1.95
C ILE A 178 8.10 -8.29 -2.82
N SER A 179 8.69 -9.39 -2.34
CA SER A 179 8.70 -10.68 -3.04
C SER A 179 7.32 -11.34 -3.15
N SER A 180 6.41 -11.01 -2.23
CA SER A 180 5.05 -11.57 -2.22
C SER A 180 4.07 -10.78 -3.10
N VAL A 181 4.42 -9.54 -3.49
CA VAL A 181 3.55 -8.65 -4.26
C VAL A 181 3.07 -9.28 -5.58
N PRO A 182 3.92 -9.89 -6.43
CA PRO A 182 3.45 -10.52 -7.66
C PRO A 182 2.41 -11.61 -7.40
N LYS A 183 2.64 -12.46 -6.40
CA LYS A 183 1.70 -13.55 -6.05
C LYS A 183 0.38 -13.05 -5.49
N VAL A 184 0.40 -11.94 -4.78
CA VAL A 184 -0.82 -11.27 -4.29
C VAL A 184 -1.64 -10.71 -5.45
N ILE A 185 -0.98 -10.16 -6.47
CA ILE A 185 -1.63 -9.68 -7.70
C ILE A 185 -2.26 -10.86 -8.44
N ASP A 186 -1.49 -11.94 -8.66
CA ASP A 186 -1.98 -13.16 -9.32
C ASP A 186 -3.18 -13.75 -8.58
N PHE A 187 -3.17 -13.72 -7.25
CA PHE A 187 -4.29 -14.19 -6.42
C PHE A 187 -5.56 -13.33 -6.60
N ASP A 188 -5.42 -12.02 -6.65
CA ASP A 188 -6.55 -11.12 -6.89
C ASP A 188 -7.12 -11.32 -8.30
N ASP A 189 -6.28 -11.53 -9.30
CA ASP A 189 -6.70 -11.83 -10.68
C ASP A 189 -7.46 -13.17 -10.77
N ILE A 190 -6.96 -14.21 -10.10
CA ILE A 190 -7.62 -15.52 -10.02
C ILE A 190 -8.99 -15.38 -9.33
N ARG A 191 -9.09 -14.58 -8.28
CA ARG A 191 -10.34 -14.32 -7.58
C ARG A 191 -11.36 -13.63 -8.50
N GLU A 192 -10.92 -12.66 -9.30
CA GLU A 192 -11.80 -11.98 -10.25
C GLU A 192 -12.26 -12.94 -11.38
N ILE A 193 -11.34 -13.75 -11.92
CA ILE A 193 -11.65 -14.75 -12.92
C ILE A 193 -12.68 -15.76 -12.39
N ASN A 194 -12.49 -16.24 -11.15
CA ASN A 194 -13.42 -17.16 -10.52
C ASN A 194 -14.81 -16.54 -10.28
N LYS A 195 -14.84 -15.26 -9.93
CA LYS A 195 -16.09 -14.51 -9.81
C LYS A 195 -16.81 -14.45 -11.15
N ARG A 196 -16.12 -14.08 -12.24
CA ARG A 196 -16.68 -14.03 -13.59
C ARG A 196 -17.14 -15.40 -14.08
N LYS A 197 -16.36 -16.47 -13.81
CA LYS A 197 -16.76 -17.85 -14.12
C LYS A 197 -18.07 -18.23 -13.41
N LYS A 198 -18.20 -17.92 -12.11
CA LYS A 198 -19.45 -18.16 -11.36
C LYS A 198 -20.62 -17.36 -11.93
N GLU A 199 -20.41 -16.10 -12.32
CA GLU A 199 -21.42 -15.28 -12.96
C GLU A 199 -21.87 -15.90 -14.31
N GLN A 200 -20.92 -16.40 -15.12
CA GLN A 200 -21.22 -17.11 -16.36
C GLN A 200 -21.94 -18.45 -16.15
N GLN A 201 -21.56 -19.21 -15.10
CA GLN A 201 -22.25 -20.45 -14.75
C GLN A 201 -23.70 -20.25 -14.29
N LEU A 202 -24.03 -19.06 -13.82
CA LEU A 202 -25.40 -18.69 -13.48
C LEU A 202 -26.24 -18.33 -14.71
N GLN A 203 -25.61 -18.04 -15.85
CA GLN A 203 -26.34 -17.80 -17.12
C GLN A 203 -26.83 -19.12 -17.69
N LYS A 204 -28.12 -19.25 -17.79
CA LYS A 204 -28.78 -20.39 -18.43
C LYS A 204 -29.30 -19.97 -19.79
N LEU A 205 -29.10 -20.82 -20.77
CA LEU A 205 -29.66 -20.60 -22.11
C LEU A 205 -30.77 -21.62 -22.36
N LEU A 206 -32.00 -21.12 -22.55
CA LEU A 206 -33.12 -21.92 -22.98
C LEU A 206 -33.11 -21.97 -24.52
N ILE A 207 -32.85 -23.15 -25.06
CA ILE A 207 -32.92 -23.37 -26.49
C ILE A 207 -34.32 -23.87 -26.85
N GLN A 208 -35.04 -23.05 -27.61
CA GLN A 208 -36.35 -23.40 -28.17
C GLN A 208 -36.16 -23.83 -29.61
N LYS A 209 -36.40 -25.14 -29.90
CA LYS A 209 -36.35 -25.67 -31.26
C LYS A 209 -37.71 -25.53 -31.93
N VAL A 210 -37.72 -24.90 -33.08
CA VAL A 210 -38.91 -24.85 -33.94
C VAL A 210 -38.86 -26.06 -34.89
N PRO A 211 -39.88 -26.92 -34.85
CA PRO A 211 -39.88 -28.13 -35.67
C PRO A 211 -39.98 -27.84 -37.18
N LEU A 212 -39.22 -28.63 -37.97
CA LEU A 212 -39.30 -28.64 -39.41
C LEU A 212 -40.14 -29.82 -39.90
N ASN A 213 -40.78 -29.69 -41.04
CA ASN A 213 -41.46 -30.78 -41.74
C ASN A 213 -40.43 -31.84 -42.23
N LYS A 214 -40.93 -33.04 -42.60
CA LYS A 214 -40.09 -34.14 -43.16
C LYS A 214 -39.31 -33.73 -44.42
N ASP A 215 -39.82 -32.74 -45.12
CA ASP A 215 -39.21 -32.18 -46.33
C ASP A 215 -38.29 -30.99 -46.08
N GLY A 216 -38.01 -30.64 -44.78
CA GLY A 216 -37.14 -29.54 -44.40
C GLY A 216 -37.80 -28.15 -44.48
N GLU A 217 -39.12 -28.09 -44.71
CA GLU A 217 -39.84 -26.83 -44.75
C GLU A 217 -40.32 -26.41 -43.35
N PHE A 218 -40.48 -25.11 -43.14
CA PHE A 218 -40.97 -24.57 -41.88
C PHE A 218 -42.43 -24.94 -41.64
N ILE A 219 -42.74 -25.56 -40.49
CA ILE A 219 -44.09 -25.88 -40.07
C ILE A 219 -44.81 -24.60 -39.58
N PHE A 220 -44.02 -23.64 -39.05
CA PHE A 220 -44.50 -22.36 -38.55
C PHE A 220 -44.03 -21.24 -39.45
N ASP A 221 -44.89 -20.22 -39.66
CA ASP A 221 -44.47 -19.03 -40.36
C ASP A 221 -43.48 -18.22 -39.47
N MET A 222 -42.69 -17.38 -40.10
CA MET A 222 -41.65 -16.55 -39.41
C MET A 222 -42.29 -15.65 -38.33
N GLU A 223 -43.52 -15.21 -38.54
CA GLU A 223 -44.24 -14.41 -37.55
C GLU A 223 -44.67 -15.24 -36.32
N GLU A 224 -45.10 -16.48 -36.54
CA GLU A 224 -45.45 -17.42 -35.49
C GLU A 224 -44.21 -17.80 -34.66
N ALA A 225 -43.06 -18.05 -35.31
CA ALA A 225 -41.82 -18.30 -34.63
C ALA A 225 -41.34 -17.11 -33.76
N LYS A 226 -41.54 -15.88 -34.25
CA LYS A 226 -41.29 -14.68 -33.44
C LYS A 226 -42.23 -14.56 -32.25
N ALA A 227 -43.54 -14.89 -32.46
CA ALA A 227 -44.51 -14.88 -31.37
C ALA A 227 -44.17 -15.93 -30.28
N LEU A 228 -43.73 -17.12 -30.69
CA LEU A 228 -43.25 -18.15 -29.75
C LEU A 228 -42.01 -17.69 -28.96
N HIS A 229 -41.07 -17.05 -29.63
CA HIS A 229 -39.89 -16.47 -28.97
C HIS A 229 -40.25 -15.38 -27.96
N GLN A 230 -41.14 -14.48 -28.36
CA GLN A 230 -41.61 -13.42 -27.45
C GLN A 230 -42.41 -13.97 -26.28
N ASN A 231 -43.23 -15.00 -26.48
CA ASN A 231 -43.93 -15.69 -25.42
C ASN A 231 -42.96 -16.35 -24.41
N ALA A 232 -41.91 -17.01 -24.93
CA ALA A 232 -40.90 -17.62 -24.09
C ALA A 232 -40.16 -16.55 -23.24
N ILE A 233 -39.80 -15.40 -23.84
CA ILE A 233 -39.21 -14.27 -23.13
C ILE A 233 -40.18 -13.74 -22.06
N GLN A 234 -41.49 -13.59 -22.38
CA GLN A 234 -42.48 -13.11 -21.42
C GLN A 234 -42.69 -14.10 -20.26
N MET A 235 -42.72 -15.42 -20.55
CA MET A 235 -42.83 -16.45 -19.51
C MET A 235 -41.64 -16.47 -18.58
N LEU A 236 -40.46 -16.15 -19.10
CA LEU A 236 -39.21 -16.06 -18.33
C LEU A 236 -38.95 -14.67 -17.76
N GLY A 237 -39.79 -13.70 -18.07
CA GLY A 237 -39.59 -12.26 -17.94
C GLY A 237 -39.16 -11.71 -16.55
N ASN A 238 -39.13 -12.56 -15.51
CA ASN A 238 -38.56 -12.24 -14.22
C ASN A 238 -37.46 -13.25 -13.77
N ALA A 239 -37.09 -14.19 -14.64
CA ALA A 239 -36.02 -15.13 -14.32
C ALA A 239 -34.68 -14.47 -14.58
N ILE A 240 -33.92 -14.24 -13.52
CA ILE A 240 -32.59 -13.62 -13.58
C ILE A 240 -31.63 -14.59 -14.29
N ASN A 241 -30.89 -14.09 -15.29
CA ASN A 241 -29.82 -14.82 -16.00
C ASN A 241 -30.30 -16.01 -16.87
N ILE A 242 -31.46 -15.94 -17.47
CA ILE A 242 -31.91 -16.90 -18.49
C ILE A 242 -32.10 -16.17 -19.81
N ASP A 243 -31.30 -16.56 -20.79
CA ASP A 243 -31.46 -16.10 -22.19
C ASP A 243 -32.23 -17.12 -23.01
N VAL A 244 -33.00 -16.67 -24.02
CA VAL A 244 -33.76 -17.52 -24.89
C VAL A 244 -33.17 -17.47 -26.30
N LEU A 245 -32.79 -18.66 -26.83
CA LEU A 245 -32.37 -18.82 -28.22
C LEU A 245 -33.43 -19.65 -28.94
N THR A 246 -34.07 -19.08 -29.96
CA THR A 246 -34.96 -19.82 -30.86
C THR A 246 -34.21 -20.17 -32.14
N THR A 247 -34.14 -21.43 -32.48
CA THR A 247 -33.37 -21.95 -33.61
C THR A 247 -34.18 -23.00 -34.40
N PHE A 248 -33.91 -23.09 -35.68
CA PHE A 248 -34.46 -24.11 -36.59
C PHE A 248 -33.52 -25.30 -36.81
N THR A 249 -32.27 -25.20 -36.34
CA THR A 249 -31.24 -26.22 -36.48
C THR A 249 -30.93 -26.86 -35.14
N ASP A 250 -30.42 -28.09 -35.16
CA ASP A 250 -29.88 -28.71 -33.98
C ASP A 250 -28.57 -28.02 -33.58
N ASN A 251 -28.60 -27.33 -32.48
CA ASN A 251 -27.42 -26.76 -31.86
C ASN A 251 -27.14 -27.54 -30.58
N ASP A 252 -26.00 -28.18 -30.50
CA ASP A 252 -25.49 -28.77 -29.28
C ASP A 252 -24.81 -27.69 -28.48
N LEU A 253 -25.33 -27.40 -27.30
CA LEU A 253 -24.66 -26.57 -26.34
C LEU A 253 -23.70 -27.46 -25.55
N LEU A 254 -22.42 -27.16 -25.64
CA LEU A 254 -21.44 -27.70 -24.71
C LEU A 254 -21.73 -27.10 -23.35
N GLU A 255 -22.33 -27.91 -22.46
CA GLU A 255 -22.35 -27.56 -21.04
C GLU A 255 -20.91 -27.36 -20.58
N VAL A 256 -20.61 -26.19 -20.08
CA VAL A 256 -19.36 -25.96 -19.34
C VAL A 256 -19.45 -26.81 -18.06
N SER A 257 -18.86 -28.00 -18.13
CA SER A 257 -18.84 -28.96 -17.03
C SER A 257 -18.30 -28.25 -15.77
N GLU A 258 -18.98 -28.42 -14.66
CA GLU A 258 -18.48 -28.00 -13.34
C GLU A 258 -17.13 -28.68 -13.10
N GLU A 259 -16.05 -27.96 -13.29
CA GLU A 259 -14.76 -28.36 -12.73
C GLU A 259 -14.86 -28.26 -11.20
N LYS A 260 -15.09 -29.37 -10.56
CA LYS A 260 -15.12 -29.53 -9.08
C LYS A 260 -13.80 -29.11 -8.39
N ASN A 261 -12.79 -28.69 -9.15
CA ASN A 261 -11.44 -28.46 -8.65
C ASN A 261 -11.12 -27.00 -8.29
N ASN A 262 -11.99 -26.04 -8.57
CA ASN A 262 -11.66 -24.61 -8.38
C ASN A 262 -11.49 -24.18 -6.90
N GLN A 263 -12.15 -24.86 -5.97
CA GLN A 263 -12.06 -24.53 -4.55
C GLN A 263 -10.72 -24.98 -3.96
N ASN A 264 -10.23 -26.14 -4.36
CA ASN A 264 -8.94 -26.66 -3.93
C ASN A 264 -7.73 -25.86 -4.49
N GLU A 265 -7.87 -25.32 -5.69
CA GLU A 265 -6.85 -24.45 -6.28
C GLU A 265 -6.78 -23.11 -5.55
N PHE A 266 -7.92 -22.49 -5.28
CA PHE A 266 -8.00 -21.23 -4.53
C PHE A 266 -7.38 -21.36 -3.14
N ASP A 267 -7.75 -22.40 -2.38
CA ASP A 267 -7.20 -22.67 -1.05
C ASP A 267 -5.67 -22.91 -1.10
N LYS A 268 -5.18 -23.52 -2.19
CA LYS A 268 -3.74 -23.75 -2.41
C LYS A 268 -3.00 -22.44 -2.67
N TRP A 269 -3.56 -21.55 -3.48
CA TRP A 269 -2.98 -20.24 -3.76
C TRP A 269 -3.01 -19.34 -2.52
N GLU A 270 -4.12 -19.34 -1.78
CA GLU A 270 -4.23 -18.60 -0.52
C GLU A 270 -3.15 -19.05 0.48
N LYS A 271 -3.00 -20.35 0.68
CA LYS A 271 -1.93 -20.92 1.54
C LYS A 271 -0.54 -20.54 1.05
N GLN A 272 -0.33 -20.49 -0.24
CA GLN A 272 0.98 -20.12 -0.81
C GLN A 272 1.30 -18.65 -0.55
N VAL A 273 0.33 -17.74 -0.68
CA VAL A 273 0.49 -16.33 -0.33
C VAL A 273 0.83 -16.17 1.15
N TYR A 274 0.12 -16.87 2.04
CA TYR A 274 0.43 -16.83 3.48
C TYR A 274 1.82 -17.39 3.81
N ASN A 275 2.23 -18.47 3.17
CA ASN A 275 3.55 -19.05 3.38
C ASN A 275 4.69 -18.13 2.92
N ASP A 276 4.46 -17.31 1.89
CA ASP A 276 5.46 -16.35 1.39
C ASP A 276 5.51 -15.06 2.22
N MET A 277 4.47 -14.80 2.99
CA MET A 277 4.43 -13.67 3.92
C MET A 277 5.01 -14.03 5.31
N GLY A 278 5.35 -15.30 5.57
CA GLY A 278 5.91 -15.81 6.81
C GLY A 278 4.89 -16.55 7.64
#